data_965a569ed4cd00c5e6cc487b1e7ee647
#
_entry.id   965a569ed4cd00c5e6cc487b1e7ee647
#
_cell.length_a   1.000
_cell.length_b   1.000
_cell.length_c   1.000
_cell.angle_alpha   90.00
_cell.angle_beta   90.00
_cell.angle_gamma   90.00
#
_symmetry.space_group_name_H-M   'P 1'
#
loop_
_entity.id
_entity.type
_entity.pdbx_description
1 polymer ?
#
loop_
_entity_poly.entity_id
_entity_poly.type
_entity_poly.pdbx_seq_one_letter_code
_entity_poly.pdbx_strand_id
1 'polypeptide(L)'
;MSDILTPDRKTRLIATQIEVDLRRWIQKELLVKNKFKDLVDDQTFKVCLDYCIKRKKSLDELIIKDQIHDDEILEFINFSTSLEILKKNKNLLDVDSQKLLDENYDGFVFAKEIRNTAEHGRIVTP
;
A
#
# COMPACT_ATOMS: atom_id res chain seq x y z
N MET A 1 -25.52 -1.72 19.67
CA MET A 1 -24.96 -1.42 19.35
C MET A 1 -24.20 -1.60 18.85
N SER A 2 -24.09 -1.69 18.55
CA SER A 2 -23.33 -1.86 18.19
C SER A 2 -22.52 -1.75 17.87
N ASP A 3 -22.34 -1.57 17.65
CA ASP A 3 -21.54 -1.48 17.40
C ASP A 3 -20.63 -1.50 17.00
N ILE A 4 -21.16 -1.54 16.63
CA ILE A 4 -19.97 -1.48 16.88
C ILE A 4 -19.14 -1.33 15.79
N LEU A 5 -18.55 -1.22 15.48
CA LEU A 5 -17.24 -1.17 15.04
C LEU A 5 -17.05 -1.46 13.56
N THR A 6 -18.13 -1.47 12.76
CA THR A 6 -18.00 -1.38 11.31
C THR A 6 -17.75 0.10 10.99
N PRO A 7 -16.62 0.45 10.36
CA PRO A 7 -16.38 1.84 10.01
C PRO A 7 -17.48 2.36 9.10
N ASP A 8 -17.89 3.60 9.30
CA ASP A 8 -18.89 4.19 8.43
C ASP A 8 -18.30 4.42 7.03
N ARG A 9 -19.19 4.74 6.09
CA ARG A 9 -18.78 4.91 4.68
C ARG A 9 -17.74 6.01 4.52
N LYS A 10 -17.91 7.13 5.21
CA LYS A 10 -16.99 8.26 5.12
C LYS A 10 -15.60 7.88 5.59
N THR A 11 -15.51 7.18 6.73
CA THR A 11 -14.24 6.73 7.30
C THR A 11 -13.55 5.76 6.35
N ARG A 12 -14.30 4.84 5.73
CA ARG A 12 -13.74 3.90 4.75
C ARG A 12 -13.20 4.60 3.51
N LEU A 13 -13.90 5.62 3.03
CA LEU A 13 -13.46 6.40 1.88
C LEU A 13 -12.17 7.15 2.20
N ILE A 14 -12.05 7.73 3.39
CA ILE A 14 -10.84 8.41 3.83
C ILE A 14 -9.67 7.41 3.89
N ALA A 15 -9.88 6.23 4.48
CA ALA A 15 -8.85 5.21 4.57
C ALA A 15 -8.39 4.75 3.17
N THR A 16 -9.32 4.58 2.24
CA THR A 16 -9.00 4.23 0.86
C THR A 16 -8.19 5.32 0.18
N GLN A 17 -8.53 6.58 0.42
CA GLN A 17 -7.78 7.70 -0.15
C GLN A 17 -6.35 7.74 0.40
N ILE A 18 -6.18 7.47 1.68
CA ILE A 18 -4.85 7.39 2.29
C ILE A 18 -4.02 6.29 1.62
N GLU A 19 -4.62 5.13 1.38
CA GLU A 19 -3.94 4.03 0.67
C GLU A 19 -3.42 4.48 -0.69
N VAL A 20 -4.25 5.17 -1.46
CA VAL A 20 -3.88 5.69 -2.77
C VAL A 20 -2.75 6.72 -2.64
N ASP A 21 -2.87 7.62 -1.66
CA ASP A 21 -1.88 8.68 -1.45
C ASP A 21 -0.51 8.12 -1.05
N LEU A 22 -0.48 7.05 -0.26
CA LEU A 22 0.77 6.39 0.13
C LEU A 22 1.48 5.79 -1.11
N ARG A 23 0.73 5.17 -2.02
CA ARG A 23 1.31 4.64 -3.25
C ARG A 23 1.87 5.75 -4.14
N ARG A 24 1.15 6.88 -4.24
CA ARG A 24 1.65 8.04 -4.99
C ARG A 24 2.91 8.62 -4.37
N TRP A 25 2.98 8.63 -3.06
CA TRP A 25 4.16 9.10 -2.33
C TRP A 25 5.37 8.22 -2.67
N ILE A 26 5.20 6.90 -2.60
CA ILE A 26 6.24 5.95 -2.99
C ILE A 26 6.69 6.19 -4.43
N GLN A 27 5.74 6.35 -5.34
CA GLN A 27 6.03 6.59 -6.75
C GLN A 27 6.87 7.86 -6.95
N LYS A 28 6.48 8.95 -6.30
CA LYS A 28 7.13 10.24 -6.49
C LYS A 28 8.52 10.32 -5.87
N GLU A 29 8.71 9.76 -4.69
CA GLU A 29 9.96 9.93 -3.96
C GLU A 29 10.90 8.73 -4.04
N LEU A 30 10.38 7.55 -4.22
CA LEU A 30 11.20 6.34 -4.19
C LEU A 30 11.38 5.71 -5.58
N LEU A 31 10.31 5.51 -6.33
CA LEU A 31 10.41 4.84 -7.63
C LEU A 31 11.08 5.69 -8.72
N VAL A 32 11.13 7.01 -8.56
CA VAL A 32 11.84 7.86 -9.52
C VAL A 32 13.35 7.65 -9.50
N LYS A 33 13.88 7.13 -8.38
CA LYS A 33 15.32 6.96 -8.17
C LYS A 33 15.73 5.52 -7.89
N ASN A 34 14.79 4.64 -7.62
CA ASN A 34 15.06 3.27 -7.20
C ASN A 34 14.15 2.30 -7.93
N LYS A 35 14.62 1.08 -8.12
CA LYS A 35 13.76 0.01 -8.63
C LYS A 35 12.94 -0.55 -7.48
N PHE A 36 11.73 -1.02 -7.79
CA PHE A 36 10.86 -1.59 -6.77
C PHE A 36 11.56 -2.73 -5.99
N LYS A 37 12.28 -3.58 -6.69
CA LYS A 37 13.00 -4.70 -6.08
C LYS A 37 14.06 -4.27 -5.06
N ASP A 38 14.55 -3.02 -5.17
CA ASP A 38 15.56 -2.50 -4.24
C ASP A 38 14.92 -1.85 -3.01
N LEU A 39 13.61 -1.64 -3.03
CA LEU A 39 12.86 -1.05 -1.92
C LEU A 39 12.29 -2.10 -0.95
N VAL A 40 12.32 -3.37 -1.35
CA VAL A 40 11.77 -4.49 -0.57
C VAL A 40 12.77 -5.64 -0.58
N ASP A 41 12.58 -6.62 0.31
CA ASP A 41 13.38 -7.84 0.24
C ASP A 41 12.92 -8.73 -0.92
N ASP A 42 13.73 -9.75 -1.25
CA ASP A 42 13.47 -10.63 -2.38
C ASP A 42 12.14 -11.38 -2.24
N GLN A 43 11.81 -11.80 -1.04
CA GLN A 43 10.56 -12.51 -0.75
C GLN A 43 9.36 -11.61 -1.00
N THR A 44 9.40 -10.38 -0.50
CA THR A 44 8.32 -9.40 -0.69
C THR A 44 8.18 -9.05 -2.17
N PHE A 45 9.29 -8.86 -2.87
CA PHE A 45 9.26 -8.59 -4.30
C PHE A 45 8.54 -9.70 -5.06
N LYS A 46 8.89 -10.94 -4.78
CA LYS A 46 8.27 -12.09 -5.43
C LYS A 46 6.76 -12.14 -5.18
N VAL A 47 6.35 -11.94 -3.93
CA VAL A 47 4.93 -11.94 -3.57
C VAL A 47 4.18 -10.84 -4.30
N CYS A 48 4.73 -9.63 -4.34
CA CYS A 48 4.10 -8.50 -5.02
C CYS A 48 4.01 -8.73 -6.54
N LEU A 49 5.06 -9.27 -7.13
CA LEU A 49 5.07 -9.57 -8.55
C LEU A 49 4.04 -10.64 -8.90
N ASP A 50 3.97 -11.72 -8.12
CA ASP A 50 3.01 -12.79 -8.34
C ASP A 50 1.57 -12.28 -8.20
N TYR A 51 1.32 -11.43 -7.22
CA TYR A 51 0.00 -10.83 -7.04
C TYR A 51 -0.39 -9.94 -8.23
N CYS A 52 0.55 -9.15 -8.72
CA CYS A 52 0.34 -8.31 -9.90
C CYS A 52 -0.03 -9.17 -11.11
N ILE A 53 0.71 -10.25 -11.34
CA ILE A 53 0.43 -11.17 -12.44
C ILE A 53 -0.96 -11.78 -12.33
N LYS A 54 -1.34 -12.22 -11.14
CA LYS A 54 -2.67 -12.81 -10.91
C LYS A 54 -3.79 -11.80 -11.16
N ARG A 55 -3.60 -10.57 -10.72
CA ARG A 55 -4.60 -9.52 -10.94
C ARG A 55 -4.76 -9.20 -12.41
N LYS A 56 -3.66 -9.11 -13.15
CA LYS A 56 -3.71 -8.86 -14.60
C LYS A 56 -4.41 -10.00 -15.32
N LYS A 57 -4.15 -11.25 -14.95
CA LYS A 57 -4.84 -12.40 -15.53
C LYS A 57 -6.35 -12.35 -15.29
N SER A 58 -6.77 -11.97 -14.08
CA SER A 58 -8.20 -11.87 -13.76
C SER A 58 -8.90 -10.76 -14.53
N LEU A 59 -8.14 -9.80 -15.07
CA LEU A 59 -8.65 -8.73 -15.91
C LEU A 59 -8.51 -9.04 -17.41
N ASP A 60 -8.17 -10.28 -17.74
CA ASP A 60 -7.97 -10.76 -19.12
C ASP A 60 -6.90 -9.96 -19.88
N GLU A 61 -5.91 -9.45 -19.17
CA GLU A 61 -4.82 -8.73 -19.78
C GLU A 61 -3.73 -9.68 -20.28
N LEU A 62 -3.14 -9.34 -21.42
CA LEU A 62 -1.98 -10.06 -21.93
C LEU A 62 -0.79 -9.77 -21.03
N ILE A 63 -0.16 -10.84 -20.51
CA ILE A 63 0.95 -10.69 -19.59
C ILE A 63 2.23 -11.17 -20.27
N ILE A 64 3.18 -10.25 -20.38
CA ILE A 64 4.55 -10.57 -20.76
C ILE A 64 5.39 -10.25 -19.51
N LYS A 65 5.82 -11.30 -18.82
CA LYS A 65 6.44 -11.20 -17.49
C LYS A 65 7.61 -10.23 -17.44
N ASP A 66 8.43 -10.20 -18.48
CA ASP A 66 9.61 -9.34 -18.55
C ASP A 66 9.26 -7.88 -18.85
N GLN A 67 8.00 -7.58 -19.17
CA GLN A 67 7.51 -6.24 -19.47
C GLN A 67 6.65 -5.64 -18.36
N ILE A 68 6.60 -6.28 -17.20
CA ILE A 68 5.88 -5.71 -16.07
C ILE A 68 6.74 -4.60 -15.46
N HIS A 69 6.20 -3.39 -15.46
CA HIS A 69 6.87 -2.23 -14.91
C HIS A 69 6.65 -2.08 -13.41
N ASP A 70 7.58 -1.42 -12.74
CA ASP A 70 7.50 -1.18 -11.31
C ASP A 70 6.22 -0.44 -10.91
N ASP A 71 5.76 0.50 -11.73
CA ASP A 71 4.51 1.22 -11.49
C ASP A 71 3.31 0.28 -11.45
N GLU A 72 3.32 -0.76 -12.25
CA GLU A 72 2.24 -1.76 -12.27
C GLU A 72 2.25 -2.59 -11.00
N ILE A 73 3.43 -2.98 -10.53
CA ILE A 73 3.56 -3.72 -9.27
C ILE A 73 3.04 -2.86 -8.12
N LEU A 74 3.44 -1.59 -8.09
CA LEU A 74 3.01 -0.63 -7.07
C LEU A 74 1.49 -0.48 -7.04
N GLU A 75 0.85 -0.48 -8.20
CA GLU A 75 -0.61 -0.31 -8.30
C GLU A 75 -1.38 -1.39 -7.53
N PHE A 76 -0.83 -2.59 -7.43
CA PHE A 76 -1.50 -3.72 -6.81
C PHE A 76 -0.99 -4.09 -5.41
N ILE A 77 -0.06 -3.34 -4.83
CA ILE A 77 0.40 -3.63 -3.47
C ILE A 77 -0.69 -3.25 -2.47
N ASN A 78 -0.69 -3.94 -1.33
CA ASN A 78 -1.68 -3.63 -0.29
C ASN A 78 -1.17 -2.52 0.63
N PHE A 79 -2.06 -2.06 1.51
CA PHE A 79 -1.78 -0.96 2.44
C PHE A 79 -0.58 -1.28 3.35
N SER A 80 -0.54 -2.50 3.87
CA SER A 80 0.55 -2.93 4.76
C SER A 80 1.91 -2.85 4.07
N THR A 81 1.99 -3.31 2.82
CA THR A 81 3.23 -3.27 2.05
C THR A 81 3.67 -1.83 1.78
N SER A 82 2.72 -0.93 1.48
CA SER A 82 3.03 0.49 1.29
C SER A 82 3.68 1.09 2.55
N LEU A 83 3.13 0.81 3.72
CA LEU A 83 3.68 1.31 4.99
C LEU A 83 5.07 0.72 5.26
N GLU A 84 5.26 -0.56 4.99
CA GLU A 84 6.56 -1.21 5.16
C GLU A 84 7.63 -0.59 4.26
N ILE A 85 7.28 -0.32 3.00
CA ILE A 85 8.20 0.32 2.05
C ILE A 85 8.63 1.68 2.56
N LEU A 86 7.69 2.51 2.98
CA LEU A 86 7.98 3.84 3.48
C LEU A 86 8.83 3.80 4.74
N LYS A 87 8.50 2.92 5.68
CA LYS A 87 9.23 2.80 6.93
C LYS A 87 10.65 2.28 6.70
N LYS A 88 10.79 1.24 5.89
CA LYS A 88 12.08 0.62 5.61
C LYS A 88 13.02 1.57 4.85
N ASN A 89 12.45 2.38 3.97
CA ASN A 89 13.21 3.28 3.12
C ASN A 89 13.12 4.75 3.55
N LYS A 90 12.77 4.97 4.80
CA LYS A 90 12.59 6.33 5.34
C LYS A 90 13.79 7.23 5.07
N ASN A 91 15.00 6.70 5.19
CA ASN A 91 16.22 7.45 4.96
C ASN A 91 16.41 7.93 3.52
N LEU A 92 15.65 7.38 2.59
CA LEU A 92 15.66 7.79 1.18
C LEU A 92 14.66 8.93 0.90
N LEU A 93 13.77 9.20 1.85
CA LEU A 93 12.80 10.27 1.73
C LEU A 93 13.47 11.62 2.07
N ASP A 94 12.89 12.70 1.56
CA ASP A 94 13.39 14.01 1.99
C ASP A 94 13.06 14.28 3.46
N VAL A 95 13.67 15.29 4.04
CA VAL A 95 13.57 15.58 5.49
C VAL A 95 12.12 15.84 5.90
N ASP A 96 11.39 16.61 5.10
CA ASP A 96 9.99 16.93 5.41
C ASP A 96 9.12 15.69 5.35
N SER A 97 9.36 14.81 4.38
CA SER A 97 8.63 13.56 4.25
C SER A 97 8.95 12.60 5.39
N GLN A 98 10.19 12.53 5.84
CA GLN A 98 10.55 11.73 7.00
C GLN A 98 9.78 12.18 8.24
N LYS A 99 9.70 13.48 8.45
CA LYS A 99 8.99 14.07 9.57
C LYS A 99 7.50 13.79 9.47
N LEU A 100 6.92 13.95 8.29
CA LEU A 100 5.52 13.66 8.04
C LEU A 100 5.20 12.20 8.35
N LEU A 101 6.05 11.27 7.92
CA LEU A 101 5.87 9.85 8.17
C LEU A 101 5.88 9.56 9.68
N ASP A 102 6.88 10.08 10.39
CA ASP A 102 7.01 9.86 11.83
C ASP A 102 5.82 10.42 12.61
N GLU A 103 5.37 11.63 12.27
CA GLU A 103 4.29 12.30 13.00
C GLU A 103 2.93 11.63 12.75
N ASN A 104 2.75 10.97 11.60
CA ASN A 104 1.46 10.43 11.21
C ASN A 104 1.44 8.89 11.12
N TYR A 105 2.50 8.22 11.51
CA TYR A 105 2.62 6.78 11.33
C TYR A 105 1.48 6.02 12.00
N ASP A 106 1.17 6.35 13.23
CA ASP A 106 0.08 5.69 13.98
C ASP A 106 -1.27 5.90 13.30
N GLY A 107 -1.49 7.09 12.74
CA GLY A 107 -2.70 7.38 11.97
C GLY A 107 -2.78 6.53 10.71
N PHE A 108 -1.66 6.34 10.03
CA PHE A 108 -1.60 5.48 8.83
C PHE A 108 -1.87 4.02 9.19
N VAL A 109 -1.33 3.54 10.30
CA VAL A 109 -1.61 2.17 10.78
C VAL A 109 -3.09 2.01 11.10
N PHE A 110 -3.70 2.99 11.74
CA PHE A 110 -5.13 2.98 12.03
C PHE A 110 -5.96 2.94 10.73
N ALA A 111 -5.59 3.76 9.75
CA ALA A 111 -6.26 3.77 8.45
C ALA A 111 -6.13 2.42 7.74
N LYS A 112 -4.97 1.77 7.85
CA LYS A 112 -4.75 0.43 7.31
C LYS A 112 -5.73 -0.57 7.92
N GLU A 113 -5.91 -0.54 9.22
CA GLU A 113 -6.82 -1.45 9.90
C GLU A 113 -8.27 -1.23 9.48
N ILE A 114 -8.69 0.02 9.34
CA ILE A 114 -10.01 0.37 8.82
C ILE A 114 -10.19 -0.18 7.40
N ARG A 115 -9.20 0.03 6.53
CA ARG A 115 -9.26 -0.42 5.14
C ARG A 115 -9.34 -1.94 5.04
N ASN A 116 -8.54 -2.64 5.83
CA ASN A 116 -8.54 -4.10 5.83
C ASN A 116 -9.86 -4.67 6.36
N THR A 117 -10.42 -4.06 7.40
CA THR A 117 -11.71 -4.45 7.94
C THR A 117 -12.81 -4.29 6.89
N ALA A 118 -12.84 -3.17 6.21
CA ALA A 118 -13.84 -2.89 5.18
C ALA A 118 -13.70 -3.86 3.99
N GLU A 119 -12.47 -4.11 3.55
CA GLU A 119 -12.19 -4.98 2.41
C GLU A 119 -12.62 -6.43 2.66
N HIS A 120 -12.39 -6.92 3.86
CA HIS A 120 -12.71 -8.29 4.21
C HIS A 120 -14.12 -8.47 4.79
N GLY A 121 -14.89 -7.40 4.89
CA GLY A 121 -16.24 -7.45 5.45
C GLY A 121 -16.26 -7.86 6.92
N ARG A 122 -15.16 -7.67 7.62
CA ARG A 122 -15.06 -8.06 9.02
C ARG A 122 -15.70 -7.02 9.93
N ILE A 123 -16.40 -7.54 10.92
CA ILE A 123 -16.87 -6.71 12.03
C ILE A 123 -15.73 -6.73 13.06
N VAL A 124 -15.27 -5.55 13.45
CA VAL A 124 -14.27 -5.43 14.50
C VAL A 124 -14.98 -5.53 15.82
N THR A 125 -14.77 -6.61 16.54
CA THR A 125 -15.32 -6.77 17.89
C THR A 125 -14.24 -6.44 18.91
N PRO A 126 -14.63 -5.82 20.00
CA PRO A 126 -13.70 -5.51 21.09
C PRO A 126 -13.12 -6.78 21.69
#